data_230cf4df33fe329c8f7ab4fe0e2a278f
#
_entry.id   230cf4df33fe329c8f7ab4fe0e2a278f
#
_cell.length_a   1.000
_cell.length_b   1.000
_cell.length_c   1.000
_cell.angle_alpha   90.00
_cell.angle_beta   90.00
_cell.angle_gamma   90.00
#
_symmetry.space_group_name_H-M   'P 1'
#
loop_
_entity.id
_entity.type
_entity.pdbx_description
1 polymer ?
#
loop_
_entity_poly.entity_id
_entity_poly.type
_entity_poly.pdbx_seq_one_letter_code
_entity_poly.pdbx_strand_id
1 'polypeptide(L)'
;MQDVARSVAYGVAHMRYHLGHQPGQAVALADYLDRSEHTVLGIAGSPEFLEPLVLLAAGSREPGALARGAAFVRRWFTGALEEYLERCGAAGLGNRRERSRLPRLAAALAA
;
A
#
# COMPACT_ATOMS: atom_id res chain seq x y z
N MET A 1 0.87 19.00 -7.60
CA MET A 1 0.52 17.62 -8.01
C MET A 1 1.45 17.08 -9.09
N GLN A 2 1.67 17.82 -10.18
CA GLN A 2 2.60 17.38 -11.23
C GLN A 2 4.03 17.18 -10.72
N ASP A 3 4.51 18.02 -9.80
CA ASP A 3 5.87 17.93 -9.25
C ASP A 3 6.05 16.67 -8.39
N VAL A 4 5.02 16.28 -7.62
CA VAL A 4 5.06 15.06 -6.82
C VAL A 4 5.09 13.82 -7.73
N ALA A 5 4.23 13.78 -8.74
CA ALA A 5 4.19 12.67 -9.70
C ALA A 5 5.53 12.53 -10.45
N ARG A 6 6.12 13.66 -10.84
CA ARG A 6 7.42 13.69 -11.52
C ARG A 6 8.54 13.19 -10.59
N SER A 7 8.53 13.61 -9.32
CA SER A 7 9.51 13.17 -8.32
C SER A 7 9.41 11.67 -8.05
N VAL A 8 8.18 11.13 -7.97
CA VAL A 8 7.95 9.69 -7.79
C VAL A 8 8.45 8.92 -9.01
N ALA A 9 8.15 9.36 -10.23
CA ALA A 9 8.60 8.72 -11.45
C ALA A 9 10.14 8.71 -11.54
N TYR A 10 10.79 9.81 -11.18
CA TYR A 10 12.24 9.89 -11.14
C TYR A 10 12.83 8.92 -10.11
N GLY A 11 12.25 8.86 -8.90
CA GLY A 11 12.70 7.96 -7.85
C GLY A 11 12.58 6.48 -8.25
N VAL A 12 11.47 6.11 -8.90
CA VAL A 12 11.27 4.76 -9.42
C VAL A 12 12.30 4.41 -10.48
N ALA A 13 12.54 5.30 -11.44
CA ALA A 13 13.52 5.09 -12.49
C ALA A 13 14.95 4.95 -11.92
N HIS A 14 15.30 5.78 -10.94
CA HIS A 14 16.59 5.75 -10.27
C HIS A 14 16.79 4.42 -9.51
N MET A 15 15.79 3.98 -8.78
CA MET A 15 15.82 2.70 -8.07
C MET A 15 15.97 1.53 -9.03
N ARG A 16 15.23 1.53 -10.14
CA ARG A 16 15.33 0.51 -11.17
C ARG A 16 16.75 0.41 -11.74
N TYR A 17 17.37 1.55 -12.00
CA TYR A 17 18.75 1.61 -12.48
C TYR A 17 19.70 0.97 -11.47
N HIS A 18 19.62 1.36 -10.19
CA HIS A 18 20.48 0.82 -9.14
C HIS A 18 20.30 -0.68 -8.93
N LEU A 19 19.07 -1.16 -8.89
CA LEU A 19 18.79 -2.58 -8.69
C LEU A 19 19.27 -3.42 -9.87
N GLY A 20 19.22 -2.87 -11.08
CA GLY A 20 19.76 -3.55 -12.27
C GLY A 20 21.27 -3.69 -12.24
N HIS A 21 21.99 -2.75 -11.61
CA HIS A 21 23.45 -2.77 -11.50
C HIS A 21 23.95 -3.48 -10.24
N GLN A 22 23.11 -3.62 -9.22
CA GLN A 22 23.48 -4.25 -7.94
C GLN A 22 22.37 -5.22 -7.50
N PRO A 23 22.26 -6.40 -8.13
CA PRO A 23 21.17 -7.35 -7.86
C PRO A 23 21.09 -7.81 -6.40
N GLY A 24 22.22 -7.85 -5.68
CA GLY A 24 22.22 -8.21 -4.26
C GLY A 24 21.45 -7.24 -3.39
N GLN A 25 21.36 -5.96 -3.79
CA GLN A 25 20.57 -4.98 -3.06
C GLN A 25 19.06 -5.20 -3.22
N ALA A 26 18.62 -5.82 -4.31
CA ALA A 26 17.21 -6.16 -4.50
C ALA A 26 16.73 -7.15 -3.43
N VAL A 27 17.56 -8.13 -3.06
CA VAL A 27 17.25 -9.09 -2.00
C VAL A 27 17.14 -8.39 -0.64
N ALA A 28 18.10 -7.55 -0.30
CA ALA A 28 18.10 -6.79 0.95
C ALA A 28 16.88 -5.86 1.04
N LEU A 29 16.54 -5.19 -0.07
CA LEU A 29 15.38 -4.30 -0.14
C LEU A 29 14.07 -5.09 0.00
N ALA A 30 13.96 -6.26 -0.63
CA ALA A 30 12.79 -7.11 -0.49
C ALA A 30 12.56 -7.54 0.96
N ASP A 31 13.61 -7.91 1.68
CA ASP A 31 13.53 -8.25 3.11
C ASP A 31 13.12 -7.04 3.96
N TYR A 32 13.64 -5.87 3.64
CA TYR A 32 13.26 -4.63 4.30
C TYR A 32 11.77 -4.30 4.07
N LEU A 33 11.29 -4.46 2.83
CA LEU A 33 9.90 -4.23 2.49
C LEU A 33 8.98 -5.22 3.20
N ASP A 34 9.36 -6.49 3.33
CA ASP A 34 8.60 -7.47 4.09
C ASP A 34 8.39 -7.02 5.53
N ARG A 35 9.45 -6.53 6.17
CA ARG A 35 9.36 -6.03 7.55
C ARG A 35 8.54 -4.76 7.66
N SER A 36 8.72 -3.84 6.72
CA SER A 36 7.96 -2.58 6.68
C SER A 36 6.48 -2.84 6.46
N GLU A 37 6.12 -3.74 5.55
CA GLU A 37 4.75 -4.13 5.31
C GLU A 37 4.13 -4.77 6.55
N HIS A 38 4.86 -5.62 7.25
CA HIS A 38 4.38 -6.24 8.49
C HIS A 38 4.04 -5.19 9.54
N THR A 39 4.89 -4.16 9.69
CA THR A 39 4.65 -3.05 10.62
C THR A 39 3.42 -2.25 10.19
N VAL A 40 3.31 -1.90 8.92
CA VAL A 40 2.15 -1.17 8.38
C VAL A 40 0.86 -1.96 8.57
N LEU A 41 0.88 -3.28 8.34
CA LEU A 41 -0.28 -4.14 8.54
C LEU A 41 -0.73 -4.17 10.00
N GLY A 42 0.22 -4.20 10.94
CA GLY A 42 -0.10 -4.16 12.36
C GLY A 42 -0.80 -2.87 12.78
N ILE A 43 -0.45 -1.75 12.16
CA ILE A 43 -1.08 -0.45 12.42
C ILE A 43 -2.40 -0.33 11.65
N ALA A 44 -2.36 -0.52 10.34
CA ALA A 44 -3.50 -0.28 9.45
C ALA A 44 -4.65 -1.29 9.66
N GLY A 45 -4.35 -2.48 10.16
CA GLY A 45 -5.36 -3.49 10.50
C GLY A 45 -5.95 -3.34 11.89
N SER A 46 -5.46 -2.41 12.71
CA SER A 46 -5.94 -2.24 14.08
C SER A 46 -7.24 -1.43 14.12
N PRO A 47 -8.17 -1.76 15.04
CA PRO A 47 -9.39 -0.98 15.23
C PRO A 47 -9.11 0.47 15.59
N GLU A 48 -8.07 0.74 16.36
CA GLU A 48 -7.66 2.07 16.79
C GLU A 48 -7.31 2.99 15.62
N PHE A 49 -6.89 2.41 14.50
CA PHE A 49 -6.60 3.14 13.27
C PHE A 49 -7.81 3.20 12.33
N LEU A 50 -8.49 2.08 12.14
CA LEU A 50 -9.56 1.95 11.15
C LEU A 50 -10.85 2.65 11.60
N GLU A 51 -11.24 2.54 12.85
CA GLU A 51 -12.49 3.13 13.34
C GLU A 51 -12.55 4.66 13.16
N PRO A 52 -11.52 5.43 13.53
CA PRO A 52 -11.53 6.87 13.27
C PRO A 52 -11.60 7.22 11.79
N LEU A 53 -10.93 6.46 10.92
CA LEU A 53 -10.97 6.69 9.48
C LEU A 53 -12.36 6.48 8.91
N VAL A 54 -13.04 5.41 9.34
CA VAL A 54 -14.41 5.11 8.92
C VAL A 54 -15.35 6.22 9.38
N LEU A 55 -15.22 6.68 10.61
CA LEU A 55 -16.03 7.78 11.15
C LEU A 55 -15.81 9.08 10.37
N LEU A 56 -14.57 9.42 10.04
CA LEU A 56 -14.25 10.59 9.25
C LEU A 56 -14.85 10.50 7.85
N ALA A 57 -14.72 9.36 7.20
CA ALA A 57 -15.27 9.13 5.86
C ALA A 57 -16.81 9.11 5.87
N ALA A 58 -17.41 8.61 6.95
CA ALA A 58 -18.87 8.55 7.09
C ALA A 58 -19.50 9.92 7.36
N GLY A 59 -18.83 10.77 8.12
CA GLY A 59 -19.36 12.07 8.55
C GLY A 59 -20.43 11.99 9.62
N SER A 60 -20.93 10.80 9.97
CA SER A 60 -21.89 10.59 11.04
C SER A 60 -21.80 9.16 11.59
N ARG A 61 -22.50 8.90 12.71
CA ARG A 61 -22.53 7.58 13.34
C ARG A 61 -23.73 6.74 12.91
N GLU A 62 -24.54 7.23 11.98
CA GLU A 62 -25.66 6.47 11.47
C GLU A 62 -25.18 5.21 10.73
N PRO A 63 -25.88 4.05 10.89
CA PRO A 63 -25.42 2.78 10.29
C PRO A 63 -25.21 2.83 8.78
N GLY A 64 -26.09 3.51 8.05
CA GLY A 64 -25.96 3.68 6.60
C GLY A 64 -24.73 4.51 6.21
N ALA A 65 -24.44 5.58 6.96
CA ALA A 65 -23.27 6.40 6.75
C ALA A 65 -21.99 5.62 7.07
N LEU A 66 -21.98 4.86 8.16
CA LEU A 66 -20.84 4.04 8.55
C LEU A 66 -20.52 2.97 7.50
N ALA A 67 -21.55 2.34 6.93
CA ALA A 67 -21.35 1.36 5.85
C ALA A 67 -20.70 2.00 4.61
N ARG A 68 -21.13 3.21 4.23
CA ARG A 68 -20.53 3.94 3.11
C ARG A 68 -19.10 4.37 3.43
N GLY A 69 -18.84 4.82 4.65
CA GLY A 69 -17.50 5.17 5.12
C GLY A 69 -16.55 3.99 5.08
N ALA A 70 -16.98 2.83 5.55
CA ALA A 70 -16.19 1.61 5.50
C ALA A 70 -15.89 1.19 4.05
N ALA A 71 -16.86 1.29 3.15
CA ALA A 71 -16.66 0.99 1.74
C ALA A 71 -15.65 1.96 1.10
N PHE A 72 -15.72 3.24 1.44
CA PHE A 72 -14.76 4.24 0.97
C PHE A 72 -13.34 3.91 1.44
N VAL A 73 -13.14 3.60 2.71
CA VAL A 73 -11.83 3.26 3.28
C VAL A 73 -11.26 2.01 2.60
N ARG A 74 -12.09 0.99 2.36
CA ARG A 74 -11.66 -0.23 1.64
C ARG A 74 -11.19 0.07 0.22
N ARG A 75 -11.95 0.89 -0.52
CA ARG A 75 -11.55 1.28 -1.90
C ARG A 75 -10.27 2.08 -1.90
N TRP A 76 -10.12 3.03 -0.97
CA TRP A 76 -8.91 3.81 -0.84
C TRP A 76 -7.70 2.92 -0.57
N PHE A 77 -7.85 1.99 0.38
CA PHE A 77 -6.77 1.06 0.74
C PHE A 77 -6.38 0.16 -0.43
N THR A 78 -7.36 -0.39 -1.14
CA THR A 78 -7.11 -1.23 -2.32
C THR A 78 -6.39 -0.45 -3.42
N GLY A 79 -6.81 0.79 -3.68
CA GLY A 79 -6.16 1.65 -4.66
C GLY A 79 -4.72 1.97 -4.29
N ALA A 80 -4.46 2.32 -3.03
CA ALA A 80 -3.12 2.59 -2.55
C ALA A 80 -2.21 1.35 -2.65
N LEU A 81 -2.76 0.17 -2.35
CA LEU A 81 -2.04 -1.08 -2.47
C LEU A 81 -1.65 -1.37 -3.93
N GLU A 82 -2.58 -1.21 -4.86
CA GLU A 82 -2.31 -1.43 -6.27
C GLU A 82 -1.22 -0.48 -6.80
N GLU A 83 -1.28 0.79 -6.43
CA GLU A 83 -0.24 1.76 -6.78
C GLU A 83 1.13 1.36 -6.23
N TYR A 84 1.17 0.92 -4.98
CA TYR A 84 2.40 0.46 -4.34
C TYR A 84 3.01 -0.71 -5.11
N LEU A 85 2.19 -1.72 -5.43
CA LEU A 85 2.66 -2.90 -6.15
C LEU A 85 3.11 -2.58 -7.57
N GLU A 86 2.42 -1.68 -8.27
CA GLU A 86 2.82 -1.21 -9.59
C GLU A 86 4.18 -0.50 -9.54
N ARG A 87 4.37 0.37 -8.56
CA ARG A 87 5.64 1.09 -8.39
C ARG A 87 6.78 0.15 -8.04
N CYS A 88 6.54 -0.86 -7.22
CA CYS A 88 7.53 -1.90 -6.93
C CYS A 88 7.93 -2.64 -8.21
N GLY A 89 6.98 -3.04 -9.03
CA GLY A 89 7.24 -3.68 -10.31
C GLY A 89 8.05 -2.78 -11.25
N ALA A 90 7.66 -1.51 -11.37
CA ALA A 90 8.37 -0.55 -12.20
C ALA A 90 9.79 -0.28 -11.70
N ALA A 91 10.03 -0.37 -10.40
CA ALA A 91 11.35 -0.18 -9.81
C ALA A 91 12.27 -1.41 -9.92
N GLY A 92 11.78 -2.53 -10.46
CA GLY A 92 12.56 -3.76 -10.60
C GLY A 92 12.29 -4.81 -9.53
N LEU A 93 11.22 -4.64 -8.74
CA LEU A 93 10.80 -5.58 -7.71
C LEU A 93 9.50 -6.30 -8.15
N GLY A 94 9.52 -6.89 -9.36
CA GLY A 94 8.34 -7.48 -9.97
C GLY A 94 7.71 -8.64 -9.21
N ASN A 95 8.47 -9.29 -8.32
CA ASN A 95 7.96 -10.37 -7.47
C ASN A 95 7.25 -9.85 -6.20
N ARG A 96 7.14 -8.53 -6.00
CA ARG A 96 6.54 -7.96 -4.77
C ARG A 96 5.10 -8.41 -4.59
N ARG A 97 4.32 -8.44 -5.68
CA ARG A 97 2.92 -8.87 -5.64
C ARG A 97 2.74 -10.28 -5.11
N GLU A 98 3.62 -11.20 -5.50
CA GLU A 98 3.58 -12.59 -5.08
C GLU A 98 4.06 -12.77 -3.64
N ARG A 99 5.06 -12.01 -3.24
CA ARG A 99 5.69 -12.10 -1.93
C ARG A 99 4.93 -11.36 -0.85
N SER A 100 4.25 -10.27 -1.19
CA SER A 100 3.52 -9.42 -0.26
C SER A 100 2.28 -10.12 0.30
N ARG A 101 1.99 -9.86 1.58
CA ARG A 101 0.75 -10.30 2.23
C ARG A 101 -0.38 -9.28 2.09
N LEU A 102 -0.09 -8.09 1.58
CA LEU A 102 -1.07 -7.01 1.44
C LEU A 102 -2.27 -7.38 0.57
N PRO A 103 -2.12 -8.09 -0.58
CA PRO A 103 -3.28 -8.50 -1.37
C PRO A 103 -4.25 -9.40 -0.62
N ARG A 104 -3.73 -10.29 0.23
CA ARG A 104 -4.58 -11.18 1.05
C ARG A 104 -5.36 -10.39 2.10
N LEU A 105 -4.74 -9.38 2.69
CA LEU A 105 -5.42 -8.51 3.64
C LEU A 105 -6.51 -7.70 2.95
N ALA A 106 -6.23 -7.12 1.78
CA ALA A 106 -7.21 -6.37 1.02
C ALA A 106 -8.43 -7.25 0.66
N ALA A 107 -8.18 -8.49 0.25
CA ALA A 107 -9.24 -9.45 -0.04
C ALA A 107 -10.08 -9.78 1.22
N ALA A 108 -9.43 -9.95 2.37
CA ALA A 108 -10.12 -10.21 3.64
C ALA A 108 -10.98 -9.02 4.07
N LEU A 109 -10.50 -7.79 3.86
CA LEU A 109 -11.27 -6.58 4.18
C LEU A 109 -12.44 -6.37 3.22
N ALA A 110 -12.37 -6.87 1.99
CA ALA A 110 -13.44 -6.78 1.00
C ALA A 110 -14.55 -7.82 1.22
N ALA A 111 -14.25 -8.88 1.94
CA ALA A 111 -15.25 -9.90 2.32
C ALA A 111 -16.05 -9.44 3.57
#